data_9b277a68b5071e8d09577ce41cd6200f
#
_entry.id   9b277a68b5071e8d09577ce41cd6200f
#
_cell.length_a   1.000
_cell.length_b   1.000
_cell.length_c   1.000
_cell.angle_alpha   90.00
_cell.angle_beta   90.00
_cell.angle_gamma   90.00
#
_symmetry.space_group_name_H-M   'P 1'
#
loop_
_entity.id
_entity.type
_entity.pdbx_description
1 polymer ?
#
loop_
_entity_poly.entity_id
_entity_poly.type
_entity_poly.pdbx_seq_one_letter_code
_entity_poly.pdbx_strand_id
1 'polypeptide(L)'
;MPNSHATVNSAIIAQTALNTLLARFPLLGQIATDFSSASVKFNQDIVTHIVTPTVAKDFVPATGYVPDDQAQVDVSVKINKHAYAGYAITDVERSTSEIDLNQRYADKVAYALGRKVSDDLMALIINANFTNKTEIAAAAFGRNAVVDISTKLNKRFIPDMGRFMFVNSDYYNALQKDEALYKAYITPQAGNVVVTGMLPDVNGFTVIEYSALPENGERLVGFAGIREGLIMAARVPDVPANTGDTVIRVVTDPRTGLSIQVRDRYDGRLGKQEVSFTLMYGFATGNKPVVERITRPV
;
A
#
# COMPACT_ATOMS: atom_id res chain seq x y z
N MET A 1 -41.03 10.00 14.07
CA MET A 1 -39.92 9.31 13.38
C MET A 1 -38.66 9.73 14.07
N PRO A 2 -37.86 8.86 14.66
CA PRO A 2 -36.56 9.26 15.20
C PRO A 2 -35.65 9.66 14.03
N ASN A 3 -35.05 10.83 14.15
CA ASN A 3 -34.11 11.33 13.13
C ASN A 3 -32.91 10.39 13.01
N SER A 4 -32.70 9.86 11.78
CA SER A 4 -31.62 8.90 11.48
C SER A 4 -30.22 9.53 11.39
N HIS A 5 -29.92 10.55 12.21
CA HIS A 5 -28.63 11.23 12.21
C HIS A 5 -27.44 10.31 12.57
N ALA A 6 -27.65 9.31 13.43
CA ALA A 6 -26.62 8.33 13.75
C ALA A 6 -26.14 7.52 12.52
N THR A 7 -27.06 7.30 11.57
CA THR A 7 -26.76 6.54 10.35
C THR A 7 -25.88 7.32 9.36
N VAL A 8 -26.08 8.62 9.25
CA VAL A 8 -25.31 9.50 8.37
C VAL A 8 -23.91 9.74 8.92
N ASN A 9 -23.80 9.97 10.23
CA ASN A 9 -22.52 10.25 10.88
C ASN A 9 -21.52 9.08 10.74
N SER A 10 -21.96 7.84 10.94
CA SER A 10 -21.05 6.68 10.84
C SER A 10 -20.55 6.44 9.40
N ALA A 11 -21.35 6.74 8.39
CA ALA A 11 -20.90 6.63 6.99
C ALA A 11 -19.89 7.73 6.64
N ILE A 12 -20.10 8.97 7.09
CA ILE A 12 -19.20 10.08 6.91
C ILE A 12 -17.86 9.82 7.61
N ILE A 13 -17.91 9.35 8.86
CA ILE A 13 -16.73 8.99 9.65
C ILE A 13 -15.92 7.89 8.95
N ALA A 14 -16.59 6.87 8.44
CA ALA A 14 -15.94 5.79 7.72
C ALA A 14 -15.31 6.26 6.40
N GLN A 15 -15.98 7.14 5.65
CA GLN A 15 -15.43 7.71 4.41
C GLN A 15 -14.22 8.60 4.69
N THR A 16 -14.26 9.41 5.74
CA THR A 16 -13.12 10.24 6.17
C THR A 16 -11.94 9.35 6.58
N ALA A 17 -12.19 8.29 7.35
CA ALA A 17 -11.17 7.34 7.74
C ALA A 17 -10.51 6.65 6.52
N LEU A 18 -11.32 6.25 5.54
CA LEU A 18 -10.82 5.63 4.32
C LEU A 18 -9.99 6.59 3.48
N ASN A 19 -10.43 7.84 3.33
CA ASN A 19 -9.69 8.88 2.63
C ASN A 19 -8.35 9.19 3.33
N THR A 20 -8.34 9.27 4.65
CA THR A 20 -7.11 9.46 5.45
C THR A 20 -6.14 8.30 5.28
N LEU A 21 -6.64 7.06 5.28
CA LEU A 21 -5.82 5.88 5.05
C LEU A 21 -5.14 5.93 3.67
N LEU A 22 -5.89 6.19 2.62
CA LEU A 22 -5.36 6.25 1.26
C LEU A 22 -4.40 7.43 1.03
N ALA A 23 -4.70 8.60 1.62
CA ALA A 23 -3.85 9.77 1.50
C ALA A 23 -2.50 9.64 2.24
N ARG A 24 -2.51 8.93 3.39
CA ARG A 24 -1.31 8.77 4.22
C ARG A 24 -0.42 7.60 3.83
N PHE A 25 -0.95 6.64 3.06
CA PHE A 25 -0.22 5.42 2.67
C PHE A 25 -0.19 5.27 1.14
N PRO A 26 0.64 6.07 0.45
CA PRO A 26 0.74 6.04 -1.02
C PRO A 26 1.23 4.69 -1.55
N LEU A 27 1.83 3.87 -0.70
CA LEU A 27 2.26 2.51 -1.03
C LEU A 27 1.13 1.67 -1.62
N LEU A 28 -0.09 1.78 -1.07
CA LEU A 28 -1.26 1.03 -1.54
C LEU A 28 -1.65 1.38 -2.99
N GLY A 29 -1.27 2.57 -3.47
CA GLY A 29 -1.46 2.98 -4.86
C GLY A 29 -0.41 2.45 -5.84
N GLN A 30 0.73 1.98 -5.34
CA GLN A 30 1.89 1.56 -6.15
C GLN A 30 2.02 0.03 -6.31
N ILE A 31 1.14 -0.74 -5.70
CA ILE A 31 1.14 -2.22 -5.77
C ILE A 31 -0.04 -2.74 -6.59
N ALA A 32 0.04 -3.99 -7.03
CA ALA A 32 -1.10 -4.66 -7.63
C ALA A 32 -2.13 -5.01 -6.54
N THR A 33 -3.36 -4.59 -6.76
CA THR A 33 -4.43 -4.71 -5.77
C THR A 33 -5.62 -5.46 -6.33
N ASP A 34 -6.15 -6.38 -5.54
CA ASP A 34 -7.44 -7.02 -5.75
C ASP A 34 -8.34 -6.69 -4.55
N PHE A 35 -9.08 -5.59 -4.67
CA PHE A 35 -9.97 -5.11 -3.63
C PHE A 35 -11.44 -5.37 -4.00
N SER A 36 -12.21 -5.82 -3.04
CA SER A 36 -13.65 -6.01 -3.21
C SER A 36 -14.38 -5.83 -1.88
N SER A 37 -15.62 -5.35 -1.96
CA SER A 37 -16.56 -5.30 -0.84
C SER A 37 -17.16 -6.66 -0.49
N ALA A 38 -16.91 -7.70 -1.29
CA ALA A 38 -17.39 -9.04 -1.01
C ALA A 38 -16.81 -9.56 0.32
N SER A 39 -17.63 -10.27 1.08
CA SER A 39 -17.16 -10.96 2.27
C SER A 39 -16.35 -12.20 1.89
N VAL A 40 -15.38 -12.54 2.72
CA VAL A 40 -14.48 -13.69 2.51
C VAL A 40 -14.35 -14.48 3.81
N LYS A 41 -14.17 -15.78 3.69
CA LYS A 41 -13.79 -16.61 4.84
C LYS A 41 -12.30 -16.45 5.13
N PHE A 42 -11.95 -16.40 6.40
CA PHE A 42 -10.56 -16.33 6.82
C PHE A 42 -9.76 -17.54 6.28
N ASN A 43 -8.54 -17.29 5.80
CA ASN A 43 -7.68 -18.24 5.09
C ASN A 43 -8.19 -18.69 3.69
N GLN A 44 -9.13 -17.99 3.09
CA GLN A 44 -9.50 -18.23 1.71
C GLN A 44 -8.41 -17.70 0.77
N ASP A 45 -8.13 -18.46 -0.28
CA ASP A 45 -7.19 -18.08 -1.33
C ASP A 45 -7.91 -17.31 -2.44
N ILE A 46 -7.31 -16.19 -2.85
CA ILE A 46 -7.72 -15.43 -4.02
C ILE A 46 -6.65 -15.63 -5.07
N VAL A 47 -7.04 -16.18 -6.21
CA VAL A 47 -6.11 -16.46 -7.30
C VAL A 47 -6.06 -15.28 -8.25
N THR A 48 -4.86 -14.75 -8.45
CA THR A 48 -4.56 -13.71 -9.44
C THR A 48 -3.67 -14.33 -10.52
N HIS A 49 -4.05 -14.16 -11.79
CA HIS A 49 -3.30 -14.72 -12.90
C HIS A 49 -2.26 -13.73 -13.40
N ILE A 50 -1.00 -14.16 -13.49
CA ILE A 50 0.08 -13.42 -14.15
C ILE A 50 0.41 -14.15 -15.45
N VAL A 51 0.22 -13.47 -16.57
CA VAL A 51 0.58 -14.01 -17.89
C VAL A 51 2.07 -13.81 -18.10
N THR A 52 2.79 -14.90 -18.42
CA THR A 52 4.20 -14.82 -18.80
C THR A 52 4.34 -14.27 -20.22
N PRO A 53 5.33 -13.39 -20.49
CA PRO A 53 5.56 -12.89 -21.84
C PRO A 53 5.95 -14.02 -22.79
N THR A 54 5.36 -14.02 -23.97
CA THR A 54 5.70 -14.95 -25.06
C THR A 54 6.97 -14.49 -25.79
N VAL A 55 7.74 -15.42 -26.30
CA VAL A 55 8.92 -15.13 -27.13
C VAL A 55 8.51 -15.16 -28.60
N ALA A 56 8.84 -14.11 -29.35
CA ALA A 56 8.66 -14.10 -30.79
C ALA A 56 9.58 -15.13 -31.47
N LYS A 57 9.04 -15.89 -32.42
CA LYS A 57 9.76 -16.91 -33.18
C LYS A 57 9.82 -16.52 -34.64
N ASP A 58 10.92 -16.87 -35.30
CA ASP A 58 11.01 -16.75 -36.76
C ASP A 58 10.14 -17.81 -37.45
N PHE A 59 9.49 -17.40 -38.50
CA PHE A 59 8.69 -18.32 -39.32
C PHE A 59 9.59 -19.28 -40.08
N VAL A 60 9.37 -20.57 -39.87
CA VAL A 60 10.07 -21.65 -40.61
C VAL A 60 9.05 -22.36 -41.52
N PRO A 61 9.20 -22.30 -42.86
CA PRO A 61 8.22 -22.87 -43.80
C PRO A 61 7.97 -24.37 -43.62
N ALA A 62 8.95 -25.11 -43.10
CA ALA A 62 8.86 -26.56 -42.89
C ALA A 62 7.96 -26.95 -41.71
N THR A 63 7.83 -26.08 -40.72
CA THR A 63 7.05 -26.34 -39.49
C THR A 63 5.78 -25.50 -39.37
N GLY A 64 5.66 -24.45 -40.21
CA GLY A 64 4.53 -23.52 -40.17
C GLY A 64 4.47 -22.67 -38.89
N TYR A 65 3.31 -22.09 -38.60
CA TYR A 65 3.06 -21.36 -37.37
C TYR A 65 2.74 -22.32 -36.25
N VAL A 66 3.65 -22.42 -35.28
CA VAL A 66 3.45 -23.22 -34.05
C VAL A 66 3.26 -22.26 -32.90
N PRO A 67 2.02 -22.00 -32.46
CA PRO A 67 1.79 -21.15 -31.27
C PRO A 67 2.34 -21.83 -30.00
N ASP A 68 2.92 -21.02 -29.12
CA ASP A 68 3.34 -21.52 -27.80
C ASP A 68 2.14 -21.67 -26.88
N ASP A 69 2.18 -22.70 -26.06
CA ASP A 69 1.27 -22.82 -24.92
C ASP A 69 1.62 -21.70 -23.92
N GLN A 70 0.69 -20.78 -23.72
CA GLN A 70 0.86 -19.71 -22.74
C GLN A 70 0.67 -20.26 -21.33
N ALA A 71 1.76 -20.43 -20.60
CA ALA A 71 1.68 -20.77 -19.19
C ALA A 71 1.20 -19.53 -18.40
N GLN A 72 0.04 -19.62 -17.80
CA GLN A 72 -0.38 -18.70 -16.75
C GLN A 72 0.26 -19.13 -15.43
N VAL A 73 0.92 -18.20 -14.76
CA VAL A 73 1.37 -18.41 -13.40
C VAL A 73 0.32 -17.87 -12.45
N ASP A 74 -0.35 -18.77 -11.77
CA ASP A 74 -1.35 -18.42 -10.78
C ASP A 74 -0.64 -18.01 -9.49
N VAL A 75 -0.85 -16.76 -9.07
CA VAL A 75 -0.41 -16.27 -7.77
C VAL A 75 -1.60 -16.30 -6.84
N SER A 76 -1.53 -17.19 -5.86
CA SER A 76 -2.53 -17.28 -4.80
C SER A 76 -2.21 -16.31 -3.68
N VAL A 77 -3.14 -15.41 -3.39
CA VAL A 77 -3.09 -14.48 -2.25
C VAL A 77 -3.99 -15.01 -1.15
N LYS A 78 -3.40 -15.46 -0.06
CA LYS A 78 -4.14 -15.98 1.09
C LYS A 78 -4.57 -14.85 2.01
N ILE A 79 -5.86 -14.69 2.26
CA ILE A 79 -6.41 -13.74 3.22
C ILE A 79 -6.23 -14.30 4.64
N ASN A 80 -5.07 -14.07 5.24
CA ASN A 80 -4.68 -14.62 6.54
C ASN A 80 -4.45 -13.57 7.63
N LYS A 81 -4.68 -12.30 7.31
CA LYS A 81 -4.53 -11.19 8.25
C LYS A 81 -5.87 -10.51 8.47
N HIS A 82 -6.17 -10.24 9.72
CA HIS A 82 -7.36 -9.50 10.14
C HIS A 82 -6.90 -8.38 11.07
N ALA A 83 -6.87 -7.16 10.54
CA ALA A 83 -6.55 -5.98 11.34
C ALA A 83 -7.82 -5.26 11.76
N TYR A 84 -7.79 -4.75 12.97
CA TYR A 84 -8.82 -3.85 13.47
C TYR A 84 -8.18 -2.74 14.30
N ALA A 85 -8.84 -1.62 14.34
CA ALA A 85 -8.53 -0.52 15.24
C ALA A 85 -9.85 0.16 15.64
N GLY A 86 -9.95 0.63 16.85
CA GLY A 86 -11.20 1.20 17.34
C GLY A 86 -10.98 2.15 18.51
N TYR A 87 -12.06 2.82 18.89
CA TYR A 87 -12.13 3.70 20.05
C TYR A 87 -13.46 3.52 20.76
N ALA A 88 -13.49 3.92 22.02
CA ALA A 88 -14.71 4.00 22.81
C ALA A 88 -14.88 5.42 23.33
N ILE A 89 -16.12 5.92 23.37
CA ILE A 89 -16.49 7.21 23.93
C ILE A 89 -17.53 6.96 25.01
N THR A 90 -17.26 7.43 26.21
CA THR A 90 -18.19 7.36 27.33
C THR A 90 -19.25 8.47 27.25
N ASP A 91 -20.40 8.26 27.89
CA ASP A 91 -21.45 9.27 27.96
C ASP A 91 -20.97 10.55 28.65
N VAL A 92 -20.09 10.43 29.64
CA VAL A 92 -19.47 11.56 30.32
C VAL A 92 -18.60 12.38 29.36
N GLU A 93 -17.71 11.73 28.60
CA GLU A 93 -16.85 12.41 27.62
C GLU A 93 -17.69 13.11 26.53
N ARG A 94 -18.77 12.47 26.08
CA ARG A 94 -19.67 13.05 25.09
C ARG A 94 -20.40 14.28 25.66
N SER A 95 -20.82 14.23 26.91
CA SER A 95 -21.56 15.31 27.57
C SER A 95 -20.69 16.51 27.94
N THR A 96 -19.38 16.29 28.10
CA THR A 96 -18.41 17.34 28.47
C THR A 96 -17.68 17.96 27.30
N SER A 97 -17.74 17.34 26.11
CA SER A 97 -17.03 17.81 24.91
C SER A 97 -17.96 18.56 23.96
N GLU A 98 -17.59 19.80 23.62
CA GLU A 98 -18.24 20.58 22.55
C GLU A 98 -17.78 20.17 21.13
N ILE A 99 -16.78 19.29 21.04
CA ILE A 99 -16.15 18.89 19.80
C ILE A 99 -16.64 17.51 19.40
N ASP A 100 -16.81 17.27 18.10
CA ASP A 100 -17.10 15.92 17.58
C ASP A 100 -15.89 15.00 17.76
N LEU A 101 -15.90 14.25 18.87
CA LEU A 101 -14.87 13.30 19.23
C LEU A 101 -14.77 12.14 18.21
N ASN A 102 -15.88 11.76 17.59
CA ASN A 102 -15.90 10.68 16.61
C ASN A 102 -15.01 10.97 15.41
N GLN A 103 -15.09 12.18 14.85
CA GLN A 103 -14.28 12.56 13.70
C GLN A 103 -12.79 12.58 14.04
N ARG A 104 -12.44 13.12 15.23
CA ARG A 104 -11.05 13.19 15.68
C ARG A 104 -10.41 11.81 15.90
N TYR A 105 -11.17 10.89 16.49
CA TYR A 105 -10.67 9.55 16.76
C TYR A 105 -10.63 8.68 15.47
N ALA A 106 -11.58 8.87 14.56
CA ALA A 106 -11.62 8.14 13.29
C ALA A 106 -10.33 8.31 12.48
N ASP A 107 -9.78 9.52 12.39
CA ASP A 107 -8.52 9.78 11.68
C ASP A 107 -7.33 9.05 12.31
N LYS A 108 -7.28 8.98 13.64
CA LYS A 108 -6.20 8.28 14.35
C LYS A 108 -6.27 6.77 14.17
N VAL A 109 -7.47 6.24 14.20
CA VAL A 109 -7.74 4.81 13.98
C VAL A 109 -7.43 4.41 12.54
N ALA A 110 -7.84 5.23 11.56
CA ALA A 110 -7.51 5.03 10.16
C ALA A 110 -5.99 5.03 9.91
N TYR A 111 -5.29 5.97 10.54
CA TYR A 111 -3.83 6.02 10.47
C TYR A 111 -3.19 4.74 11.05
N ALA A 112 -3.63 4.29 12.22
CA ALA A 112 -3.11 3.08 12.86
C ALA A 112 -3.36 1.83 12.00
N LEU A 113 -4.54 1.71 11.39
CA LEU A 113 -4.89 0.61 10.51
C LEU A 113 -4.04 0.62 9.23
N GLY A 114 -3.90 1.77 8.59
CA GLY A 114 -3.08 1.93 7.39
C GLY A 114 -1.60 1.65 7.65
N ARG A 115 -1.07 2.11 8.80
CA ARG A 115 0.30 1.80 9.21
C ARG A 115 0.50 0.29 9.37
N LYS A 116 -0.41 -0.39 10.07
CA LYS A 116 -0.34 -1.84 10.26
C LYS A 116 -0.32 -2.59 8.93
N VAL A 117 -1.18 -2.20 7.98
CA VAL A 117 -1.21 -2.80 6.63
C VAL A 117 0.11 -2.56 5.88
N SER A 118 0.65 -1.34 5.95
CA SER A 118 1.91 -0.98 5.29
C SER A 118 3.11 -1.71 5.90
N ASP A 119 3.19 -1.79 7.23
CA ASP A 119 4.27 -2.49 7.93
C ASP A 119 4.25 -4.00 7.59
N ASP A 120 3.07 -4.60 7.52
CA ASP A 120 2.91 -6.00 7.13
C ASP A 120 3.31 -6.27 5.67
N LEU A 121 3.06 -5.30 4.77
CA LEU A 121 3.50 -5.38 3.38
C LEU A 121 5.01 -5.24 3.27
N MET A 122 5.60 -4.26 3.97
CA MET A 122 7.04 -4.03 3.97
C MET A 122 7.83 -5.22 4.55
N ALA A 123 7.24 -5.98 5.46
CA ALA A 123 7.85 -7.20 6.00
C ALA A 123 8.08 -8.30 4.93
N LEU A 124 7.42 -8.22 3.78
CA LEU A 124 7.67 -9.14 2.65
C LEU A 124 8.96 -8.85 1.89
N ILE A 125 9.54 -7.65 2.03
CA ILE A 125 10.74 -7.23 1.29
C ILE A 125 11.98 -7.80 1.96
N ILE A 126 12.18 -9.11 1.79
CA ILE A 126 13.31 -9.87 2.32
C ILE A 126 14.02 -10.64 1.21
N ASN A 127 15.24 -11.11 1.48
CA ASN A 127 16.05 -11.85 0.52
C ASN A 127 15.39 -13.15 0.04
N ALA A 128 14.67 -13.82 0.92
CA ALA A 128 13.94 -15.05 0.57
C ALA A 128 12.88 -14.83 -0.52
N ASN A 129 12.26 -13.64 -0.54
CA ASN A 129 11.24 -13.28 -1.50
C ASN A 129 11.82 -12.60 -2.74
N PHE A 130 12.78 -11.70 -2.55
CA PHE A 130 13.39 -10.89 -3.60
C PHE A 130 14.92 -10.93 -3.48
N THR A 131 15.57 -11.72 -4.31
CA THR A 131 17.03 -11.95 -4.25
C THR A 131 17.85 -10.77 -4.79
N ASN A 132 17.25 -9.97 -5.67
CA ASN A 132 17.94 -8.81 -6.27
C ASN A 132 18.18 -7.72 -5.24
N LYS A 133 19.42 -7.28 -5.12
CA LYS A 133 19.79 -6.20 -4.20
C LYS A 133 20.81 -5.23 -4.79
N THR A 134 20.76 -3.99 -4.34
CA THR A 134 21.80 -2.99 -4.51
C THR A 134 22.25 -2.55 -3.13
N GLU A 135 23.54 -2.72 -2.86
CA GLU A 135 24.16 -2.35 -1.60
C GLU A 135 24.87 -1.01 -1.78
N ILE A 136 24.43 0.00 -1.02
CA ILE A 136 24.95 1.35 -1.14
C ILE A 136 24.79 2.12 0.18
N ALA A 137 25.80 2.92 0.54
CA ALA A 137 25.72 3.79 1.71
C ALA A 137 24.90 5.06 1.42
N ALA A 138 24.27 5.63 2.44
CA ALA A 138 23.46 6.84 2.28
C ALA A 138 24.27 8.02 1.69
N ALA A 139 25.51 8.18 2.08
CA ALA A 139 26.39 9.24 1.55
C ALA A 139 26.70 9.11 0.04
N ALA A 140 26.61 7.90 -0.51
CA ALA A 140 26.81 7.62 -1.93
C ALA A 140 25.48 7.53 -2.71
N PHE A 141 24.37 7.65 -2.04
CA PHE A 141 23.05 7.53 -2.65
C PHE A 141 22.62 8.87 -3.26
N GLY A 142 22.80 9.00 -4.55
CA GLY A 142 22.43 10.18 -5.34
C GLY A 142 21.83 9.76 -6.67
N ARG A 143 21.70 10.70 -7.60
CA ARG A 143 21.18 10.47 -8.95
C ARG A 143 21.85 9.29 -9.65
N ASN A 144 23.19 9.16 -9.51
CA ASN A 144 23.92 8.07 -10.16
C ASN A 144 23.49 6.70 -9.65
N ALA A 145 23.23 6.56 -8.36
CA ALA A 145 22.72 5.33 -7.77
C ALA A 145 21.34 4.95 -8.33
N VAL A 146 20.47 5.94 -8.53
CA VAL A 146 19.14 5.73 -9.14
C VAL A 146 19.29 5.27 -10.60
N VAL A 147 20.22 5.86 -11.34
CA VAL A 147 20.56 5.43 -12.73
C VAL A 147 21.07 4.00 -12.76
N ASP A 148 21.90 3.59 -11.82
CA ASP A 148 22.41 2.22 -11.72
C ASP A 148 21.29 1.22 -11.43
N ILE A 149 20.36 1.56 -10.54
CA ILE A 149 19.18 0.76 -10.25
C ILE A 149 18.31 0.65 -11.50
N SER A 150 18.06 1.77 -12.22
CA SER A 150 17.34 1.76 -13.48
C SER A 150 18.01 0.84 -14.51
N THR A 151 19.34 0.92 -14.64
CA THR A 151 20.10 0.07 -15.54
C THR A 151 19.95 -1.42 -15.22
N LYS A 152 19.93 -1.78 -13.93
CA LYS A 152 19.69 -3.17 -13.49
C LYS A 152 18.30 -3.66 -13.87
N LEU A 153 17.26 -2.81 -13.75
CA LEU A 153 15.89 -3.14 -14.17
C LEU A 153 15.81 -3.27 -15.70
N ASN A 154 16.47 -2.35 -16.46
CA ASN A 154 16.50 -2.40 -17.92
C ASN A 154 17.16 -3.69 -18.45
N LYS A 155 18.25 -4.12 -17.82
CA LYS A 155 18.92 -5.39 -18.15
C LYS A 155 18.04 -6.62 -17.94
N ARG A 156 17.01 -6.49 -17.11
CA ARG A 156 15.98 -7.52 -16.87
C ARG A 156 14.74 -7.34 -17.73
N PHE A 157 14.76 -6.40 -18.69
CA PHE A 157 13.65 -6.07 -19.61
C PHE A 157 12.39 -5.59 -18.88
N ILE A 158 12.54 -4.92 -17.73
CA ILE A 158 11.42 -4.39 -16.98
C ILE A 158 11.02 -3.02 -17.54
N PRO A 159 9.72 -2.79 -17.84
CA PRO A 159 9.25 -1.54 -18.42
C PRO A 159 9.66 -0.31 -17.62
N ASP A 160 9.91 0.82 -18.32
CA ASP A 160 10.28 2.09 -17.68
C ASP A 160 9.07 2.80 -17.05
N MET A 161 7.87 2.49 -17.54
CA MET A 161 6.64 3.13 -17.06
C MET A 161 6.18 2.56 -15.71
N GLY A 162 5.74 3.44 -14.82
CA GLY A 162 5.15 3.05 -13.54
C GLY A 162 6.16 2.52 -12.52
N ARG A 163 7.44 2.86 -12.68
CA ARG A 163 8.47 2.54 -11.68
C ARG A 163 8.31 3.41 -10.46
N PHE A 164 8.42 2.80 -9.30
CA PHE A 164 8.43 3.48 -8.03
C PHE A 164 9.68 3.10 -7.21
N MET A 165 10.03 3.96 -6.27
CA MET A 165 11.12 3.73 -5.33
C MET A 165 10.70 4.22 -3.94
N PHE A 166 10.71 3.32 -2.97
CA PHE A 166 10.53 3.66 -1.55
C PHE A 166 11.88 3.66 -0.87
N VAL A 167 12.17 4.74 -0.16
CA VAL A 167 13.43 4.90 0.59
C VAL A 167 13.15 5.47 1.98
N ASN A 168 14.02 5.17 2.93
CA ASN A 168 13.96 5.79 4.25
C ASN A 168 14.38 7.27 4.19
N SER A 169 14.16 7.99 5.28
CA SER A 169 14.43 9.44 5.36
C SER A 169 15.89 9.81 5.10
N ASP A 170 16.84 8.98 5.50
CA ASP A 170 18.28 9.27 5.28
C ASP A 170 18.64 9.26 3.79
N TYR A 171 18.12 8.26 3.07
CA TYR A 171 18.35 8.11 1.63
C TYR A 171 17.55 9.12 0.82
N TYR A 172 16.33 9.45 1.25
CA TYR A 172 15.56 10.51 0.63
C TYR A 172 16.25 11.88 0.77
N ASN A 173 16.76 12.18 1.97
CA ASN A 173 17.54 13.39 2.22
C ASN A 173 18.84 13.44 1.40
N ALA A 174 19.51 12.31 1.19
CA ALA A 174 20.68 12.23 0.33
C ALA A 174 20.37 12.62 -1.12
N LEU A 175 19.23 12.16 -1.65
CA LEU A 175 18.74 12.58 -2.97
C LEU A 175 18.40 14.08 -3.03
N GLN A 176 17.77 14.62 -2.00
CA GLN A 176 17.46 16.05 -1.95
C GLN A 176 18.71 16.93 -1.95
N LYS A 177 19.81 16.45 -1.35
CA LYS A 177 21.11 17.15 -1.30
C LYS A 177 21.97 16.95 -2.55
N ASP A 178 21.59 16.07 -3.46
CA ASP A 178 22.34 15.81 -4.68
C ASP A 178 22.36 17.06 -5.57
N GLU A 179 23.56 17.59 -5.82
CA GLU A 179 23.77 18.83 -6.57
C GLU A 179 23.25 18.74 -8.01
N ALA A 180 23.32 17.57 -8.63
CA ALA A 180 22.84 17.37 -9.99
C ALA A 180 21.32 17.47 -10.07
N LEU A 181 20.60 16.94 -9.06
CA LEU A 181 19.15 17.07 -8.94
C LEU A 181 18.78 18.51 -8.58
N TYR A 182 19.45 19.08 -7.58
CA TYR A 182 19.20 20.45 -7.15
C TYR A 182 19.33 21.46 -8.31
N LYS A 183 20.40 21.38 -9.11
CA LYS A 183 20.61 22.25 -10.27
C LYS A 183 19.54 22.05 -11.36
N ALA A 184 19.09 20.84 -11.59
CA ALA A 184 18.02 20.55 -12.55
C ALA A 184 16.69 21.15 -12.13
N TYR A 185 16.44 21.29 -10.83
CA TYR A 185 15.17 21.80 -10.29
C TYR A 185 15.13 23.34 -10.11
N ILE A 186 16.25 24.03 -10.22
CA ILE A 186 16.29 25.50 -10.18
C ILE A 186 15.75 26.13 -11.49
N THR A 187 15.66 25.36 -12.58
CA THR A 187 15.05 25.87 -13.82
C THR A 187 13.55 26.14 -13.63
N PRO A 188 13.01 27.25 -14.18
CA PRO A 188 11.63 27.69 -13.94
C PRO A 188 10.52 26.68 -14.29
N GLN A 189 10.86 25.64 -15.06
CA GLN A 189 9.92 24.60 -15.52
C GLN A 189 9.81 23.40 -14.59
N ALA A 190 10.65 23.28 -13.57
CA ALA A 190 10.80 22.06 -12.77
C ALA A 190 10.24 22.17 -11.35
N GLY A 191 9.19 22.91 -11.11
CA GLY A 191 8.48 22.98 -9.82
C GLY A 191 9.39 23.15 -8.58
N ASN A 192 8.99 23.96 -7.63
CA ASN A 192 9.78 24.34 -6.46
C ASN A 192 10.05 23.16 -5.46
N VAL A 193 10.95 22.26 -5.76
CA VAL A 193 11.39 21.20 -4.82
C VAL A 193 11.92 21.81 -3.51
N VAL A 194 12.62 22.94 -3.63
CA VAL A 194 13.15 23.68 -2.46
C VAL A 194 12.01 24.18 -1.56
N VAL A 195 10.85 24.49 -2.12
CA VAL A 195 9.70 25.02 -1.37
C VAL A 195 8.79 23.89 -0.87
N THR A 196 8.59 22.84 -1.66
CA THR A 196 7.67 21.74 -1.31
C THR A 196 8.32 20.59 -0.56
N GLY A 197 9.65 20.45 -0.65
CA GLY A 197 10.38 19.30 -0.10
C GLY A 197 10.08 17.96 -0.79
N MET A 198 9.26 17.97 -1.85
CA MET A 198 8.94 16.76 -2.62
C MET A 198 9.86 16.65 -3.83
N LEU A 199 10.47 15.49 -4.01
CA LEU A 199 11.21 15.17 -5.22
C LEU A 199 10.21 14.84 -6.33
N PRO A 200 10.33 15.43 -7.52
CA PRO A 200 9.64 14.92 -8.70
C PRO A 200 10.23 13.57 -9.12
N ASP A 201 9.69 12.99 -10.18
CA ASP A 201 10.21 11.73 -10.71
C ASP A 201 11.71 11.84 -11.05
N VAL A 202 12.49 10.94 -10.48
CA VAL A 202 13.94 10.86 -10.70
C VAL A 202 14.24 9.68 -11.61
N ASN A 203 14.75 9.96 -12.80
CA ASN A 203 15.11 8.92 -13.79
C ASN A 203 14.00 7.87 -14.04
N GLY A 204 12.75 8.35 -14.12
CA GLY A 204 11.57 7.50 -14.36
C GLY A 204 11.02 6.80 -13.11
N PHE A 205 11.59 7.03 -11.93
CA PHE A 205 11.06 6.55 -10.68
C PHE A 205 10.27 7.63 -9.95
N THR A 206 9.06 7.29 -9.53
CA THR A 206 8.35 8.05 -8.50
C THR A 206 8.95 7.72 -7.15
N VAL A 207 9.74 8.65 -6.58
CA VAL A 207 10.45 8.45 -5.32
C VAL A 207 9.58 8.86 -4.15
N ILE A 208 9.37 7.93 -3.22
CA ILE A 208 8.48 8.12 -2.06
C ILE A 208 9.28 7.88 -0.79
N GLU A 209 9.24 8.86 0.11
CA GLU A 209 9.80 8.70 1.45
C GLU A 209 8.88 7.84 2.31
N TYR A 210 9.46 6.85 2.97
CA TYR A 210 8.77 6.06 3.99
C TYR A 210 9.65 5.89 5.23
N SER A 211 9.49 6.78 6.19
CA SER A 211 10.34 6.86 7.38
C SER A 211 10.27 5.63 8.30
N ALA A 212 9.16 4.89 8.24
CA ALA A 212 8.93 3.69 9.06
C ALA A 212 9.31 2.38 8.33
N LEU A 213 10.19 2.45 7.30
CA LEU A 213 10.64 1.27 6.58
C LEU A 213 11.39 0.30 7.51
N PRO A 214 10.92 -0.96 7.68
CA PRO A 214 11.59 -1.91 8.54
C PRO A 214 12.90 -2.41 7.90
N GLU A 215 13.95 -2.55 8.70
CA GLU A 215 15.23 -3.10 8.22
C GLU A 215 15.16 -4.60 7.87
N ASN A 216 14.10 -5.30 8.29
CA ASN A 216 13.83 -6.73 8.08
C ASN A 216 14.99 -7.67 8.48
N GLY A 217 15.88 -7.23 9.38
CA GLY A 217 17.09 -7.97 9.75
C GLY A 217 18.17 -8.02 8.66
N GLU A 218 17.95 -7.34 7.53
CA GLU A 218 18.82 -7.36 6.34
C GLU A 218 19.35 -5.96 5.99
N ARG A 219 19.23 -4.99 6.90
CA ARG A 219 19.60 -3.59 6.68
C ARG A 219 18.92 -2.97 5.46
N LEU A 220 17.66 -3.31 5.25
CA LEU A 220 16.85 -2.74 4.20
C LEU A 220 16.66 -1.23 4.44
N VAL A 221 16.95 -0.42 3.44
CA VAL A 221 16.81 1.05 3.48
C VAL A 221 15.89 1.57 2.39
N GLY A 222 15.54 0.72 1.43
CA GLY A 222 14.63 1.04 0.35
C GLY A 222 14.39 -0.14 -0.56
N PHE A 223 13.49 0.04 -1.50
CA PHE A 223 13.29 -0.86 -2.63
C PHE A 223 12.70 -0.11 -3.81
N ALA A 224 12.99 -0.59 -5.00
CA ALA A 224 12.47 -0.05 -6.25
C ALA A 224 11.80 -1.18 -7.05
N GLY A 225 10.83 -0.82 -7.88
CA GLY A 225 10.16 -1.82 -8.71
C GLY A 225 8.99 -1.26 -9.48
N ILE A 226 8.16 -2.18 -9.97
CA ILE A 226 6.89 -1.88 -10.62
C ILE A 226 5.74 -2.59 -9.87
N ARG A 227 4.53 -2.20 -10.20
CA ARG A 227 3.29 -2.66 -9.54
C ARG A 227 3.15 -4.18 -9.41
N GLU A 228 3.65 -4.92 -10.38
CA GLU A 228 3.52 -6.38 -10.45
C GLU A 228 4.37 -7.15 -9.43
N GLY A 229 5.29 -6.47 -8.75
CA GLY A 229 6.20 -7.10 -7.78
C GLY A 229 5.51 -7.53 -6.49
N LEU A 230 4.48 -6.82 -6.08
CA LEU A 230 3.74 -7.03 -4.84
C LEU A 230 2.25 -7.05 -5.12
N ILE A 231 1.56 -8.02 -4.56
CA ILE A 231 0.11 -8.18 -4.72
C ILE A 231 -0.55 -8.14 -3.36
N MET A 232 -1.60 -7.34 -3.25
CA MET A 232 -2.45 -7.27 -2.07
C MET A 232 -3.89 -7.59 -2.43
N ALA A 233 -4.50 -8.51 -1.72
CA ALA A 233 -5.94 -8.71 -1.74
C ALA A 233 -6.55 -8.23 -0.42
N ALA A 234 -7.66 -7.52 -0.49
CA ALA A 234 -8.39 -7.07 0.69
C ALA A 234 -9.89 -7.33 0.52
N ARG A 235 -10.48 -7.76 1.61
CA ARG A 235 -11.92 -8.09 1.68
C ARG A 235 -12.47 -7.63 3.03
N VAL A 236 -13.78 -7.64 3.17
CA VAL A 236 -14.44 -7.38 4.46
C VAL A 236 -14.77 -8.70 5.17
N PRO A 237 -14.73 -8.72 6.51
CA PRO A 237 -15.16 -9.89 7.27
C PRO A 237 -16.62 -10.23 7.01
N ASP A 238 -16.93 -11.52 6.95
CA ASP A 238 -18.32 -12.00 6.91
C ASP A 238 -19.04 -11.72 8.23
N VAL A 239 -20.32 -11.42 8.14
CA VAL A 239 -21.13 -10.96 9.27
C VAL A 239 -22.43 -11.75 9.31
N PRO A 240 -22.87 -12.21 10.48
CA PRO A 240 -24.14 -12.88 10.62
C PRO A 240 -25.30 -11.94 10.28
N ALA A 241 -26.42 -12.50 9.80
CA ALA A 241 -27.60 -11.73 9.41
C ALA A 241 -28.25 -10.96 10.58
N ASN A 242 -28.05 -11.43 11.82
CA ASN A 242 -28.53 -10.75 13.02
C ASN A 242 -27.33 -10.29 13.86
N THR A 243 -27.12 -8.99 13.94
CA THR A 243 -26.01 -8.35 14.66
C THR A 243 -26.43 -7.73 16.00
N GLY A 244 -27.69 -7.89 16.40
CA GLY A 244 -28.23 -7.27 17.63
C GLY A 244 -28.11 -5.74 17.59
N ASP A 245 -27.58 -5.16 18.65
CA ASP A 245 -27.41 -3.70 18.79
C ASP A 245 -26.20 -3.13 18.04
N THR A 246 -25.50 -3.95 17.27
CA THR A 246 -24.31 -3.51 16.51
C THR A 246 -24.70 -3.11 15.08
N VAL A 247 -24.47 -1.86 14.72
CA VAL A 247 -24.64 -1.36 13.36
C VAL A 247 -23.33 -1.65 12.59
N ILE A 248 -23.45 -2.44 11.53
CA ILE A 248 -22.30 -2.80 10.69
C ILE A 248 -22.50 -2.18 9.31
N ARG A 249 -21.44 -1.52 8.83
CA ARG A 249 -21.40 -0.86 7.53
C ARG A 249 -20.11 -1.15 6.81
N VAL A 250 -20.22 -1.32 5.51
CA VAL A 250 -19.08 -1.40 4.61
C VAL A 250 -19.00 -0.10 3.82
N VAL A 251 -17.85 0.52 3.83
CA VAL A 251 -17.57 1.71 3.04
C VAL A 251 -16.43 1.38 2.06
N THR A 252 -16.65 1.68 0.80
CA THR A 252 -15.73 1.38 -0.30
C THR A 252 -15.24 2.66 -0.94
N ASP A 253 -13.94 2.78 -1.16
CA ASP A 253 -13.39 3.86 -1.97
C ASP A 253 -13.66 3.60 -3.47
N PRO A 254 -14.34 4.54 -4.16
CA PRO A 254 -14.72 4.33 -5.55
C PRO A 254 -13.52 4.30 -6.52
N ARG A 255 -12.36 4.82 -6.13
CA ARG A 255 -11.16 4.87 -6.98
C ARG A 255 -10.34 3.59 -6.91
N THR A 256 -10.15 3.06 -5.72
CA THR A 256 -9.29 1.90 -5.48
C THR A 256 -10.06 0.60 -5.28
N GLY A 257 -11.36 0.68 -4.94
CA GLY A 257 -12.17 -0.46 -4.56
C GLY A 257 -11.89 -0.97 -3.13
N LEU A 258 -10.96 -0.34 -2.40
CA LEU A 258 -10.65 -0.71 -1.02
C LEU A 258 -11.89 -0.52 -0.14
N SER A 259 -12.24 -1.55 0.59
CA SER A 259 -13.41 -1.56 1.46
C SER A 259 -12.99 -1.77 2.90
N ILE A 260 -13.53 -0.94 3.80
CA ILE A 260 -13.40 -1.12 5.25
C ILE A 260 -14.78 -1.38 5.85
N GLN A 261 -14.84 -2.26 6.84
CA GLN A 261 -16.05 -2.49 7.61
C GLN A 261 -15.97 -1.70 8.90
N VAL A 262 -17.02 -0.94 9.18
CA VAL A 262 -17.19 -0.17 10.42
C VAL A 262 -18.25 -0.84 11.27
N ARG A 263 -17.95 -1.04 12.52
CA ARG A 263 -18.87 -1.59 13.53
C ARG A 263 -19.07 -0.54 14.59
N ASP A 264 -20.32 -0.15 14.80
CA ASP A 264 -20.74 0.83 15.80
C ASP A 264 -21.72 0.15 16.76
N ARG A 265 -21.36 0.15 18.05
CA ARG A 265 -22.13 -0.47 19.12
C ARG A 265 -22.20 0.46 20.32
N TYR A 266 -23.40 0.61 20.87
CA TYR A 266 -23.57 1.23 22.18
C TYR A 266 -23.75 0.16 23.26
N ASP A 267 -22.90 0.17 24.26
CA ASP A 267 -23.02 -0.68 25.45
C ASP A 267 -23.74 0.10 26.55
N GLY A 268 -25.05 -0.12 26.66
CA GLY A 268 -25.88 0.55 27.65
C GLY A 268 -25.56 0.19 29.10
N ARG A 269 -24.89 -0.96 29.34
CA ARG A 269 -24.45 -1.34 30.69
C ARG A 269 -23.25 -0.52 31.16
N LEU A 270 -22.35 -0.18 30.24
CA LEU A 270 -21.13 0.57 30.54
C LEU A 270 -21.24 2.05 30.18
N GLY A 271 -22.36 2.50 29.58
CA GLY A 271 -22.55 3.88 29.13
C GLY A 271 -21.48 4.33 28.16
N LYS A 272 -21.14 3.50 27.16
CA LYS A 272 -20.11 3.82 26.17
C LYS A 272 -20.51 3.40 24.75
N GLN A 273 -20.12 4.19 23.78
CA GLN A 273 -20.16 3.85 22.37
C GLN A 273 -18.79 3.30 21.94
N GLU A 274 -18.78 2.15 21.31
CA GLU A 274 -17.60 1.51 20.75
C GLU A 274 -17.68 1.53 19.21
N VAL A 275 -16.69 2.15 18.58
CA VAL A 275 -16.57 2.18 17.12
C VAL A 275 -15.29 1.48 16.72
N SER A 276 -15.38 0.50 15.84
CA SER A 276 -14.23 -0.24 15.34
C SER A 276 -14.23 -0.33 13.81
N PHE A 277 -13.05 -0.17 13.23
CA PHE A 277 -12.77 -0.31 11.81
C PHE A 277 -12.00 -1.60 11.61
N THR A 278 -12.42 -2.41 10.65
CA THR A 278 -11.80 -3.72 10.42
C THR A 278 -11.63 -4.00 8.95
N LEU A 279 -10.55 -4.70 8.64
CA LEU A 279 -10.14 -5.09 7.30
C LEU A 279 -9.48 -6.46 7.35
N MET A 280 -9.88 -7.35 6.46
CA MET A 280 -9.18 -8.61 6.20
C MET A 280 -8.35 -8.48 4.93
N TYR A 281 -7.10 -8.91 4.97
CA TYR A 281 -6.19 -8.80 3.85
C TYR A 281 -5.15 -9.91 3.83
N GLY A 282 -4.52 -10.01 2.68
CA GLY A 282 -3.39 -10.88 2.47
C GLY A 282 -2.45 -10.28 1.44
N PHE A 283 -1.21 -10.76 1.46
CA PHE A 283 -0.18 -10.36 0.54
C PHE A 283 0.46 -11.56 -0.12
N ALA A 284 0.90 -11.37 -1.36
CA ALA A 284 1.73 -12.33 -2.07
C ALA A 284 2.86 -11.60 -2.82
N THR A 285 3.93 -12.33 -3.04
CA THR A 285 4.98 -11.89 -3.96
C THR A 285 4.52 -12.18 -5.38
N GLY A 286 4.46 -11.14 -6.21
CA GLY A 286 4.17 -11.27 -7.63
C GLY A 286 5.41 -11.64 -8.44
N ASN A 287 5.67 -10.89 -9.48
CA ASN A 287 6.85 -11.06 -10.34
C ASN A 287 8.12 -10.64 -9.58
N LYS A 288 8.88 -11.60 -9.06
CA LYS A 288 10.06 -11.36 -8.21
C LYS A 288 11.20 -10.57 -8.87
N PRO A 289 11.57 -10.81 -10.13
CA PRO A 289 12.61 -10.04 -10.84
C PRO A 289 12.39 -8.54 -10.92
N VAL A 290 11.14 -8.07 -10.77
CA VAL A 290 10.81 -6.65 -10.94
C VAL A 290 11.09 -5.80 -9.70
N VAL A 291 11.45 -6.42 -8.59
CA VAL A 291 11.79 -5.72 -7.36
C VAL A 291 13.31 -5.76 -7.13
N GLU A 292 13.88 -4.58 -6.89
CA GLU A 292 15.27 -4.39 -6.49
C GLU A 292 15.30 -3.86 -5.06
N ARG A 293 15.90 -4.59 -4.13
CA ARG A 293 16.06 -4.15 -2.74
C ARG A 293 17.28 -3.24 -2.64
N ILE A 294 17.18 -2.20 -1.83
CA ILE A 294 18.28 -1.28 -1.51
C ILE A 294 18.66 -1.55 -0.06
N THR A 295 19.92 -1.92 0.16
CA THR A 295 20.45 -2.26 1.49
C THR A 295 21.64 -1.39 1.80
N ARG A 296 21.84 -1.06 3.07
CA ARG A 296 23.08 -0.40 3.49
C ARG A 296 24.23 -1.42 3.64
N PRO A 297 25.48 -1.05 3.35
CA PRO A 297 26.62 -1.91 3.58
C PRO A 297 26.85 -2.21 5.07
N VAL A 298 27.70 -3.19 5.34
CA VAL A 298 28.09 -3.61 6.70
C VAL A 298 28.83 -2.51 7.42
#